data_df6c092c5c0fb0a8fb36f8d7fd3aee99
#
_entry.id   df6c092c5c0fb0a8fb36f8d7fd3aee99
#
_cell.length_a   1.000
_cell.length_b   1.000
_cell.length_c   1.000
_cell.angle_alpha   90.00
_cell.angle_beta   90.00
_cell.angle_gamma   90.00
#
_symmetry.space_group_name_H-M   'P 1'
#
loop_
_entity.id
_entity.type
_entity.pdbx_description
1 polymer ?
#
loop_
_entity_poly.entity_id
_entity_poly.type
_entity_poly.pdbx_seq_one_letter_code
_entity_poly.pdbx_strand_id
1 'polypeptide(L)'
;MATTCEDRFLLNDWHVVAECSQLNMKKTINTQLFGKQITIAEEPNSDIKVYTEDKVLPVKLKYGFIWTSLGSPTRQIIDIPEALDKDRHVISGGATQVNTSGLRVVENFLDQGHLSWVHPGFLGEQPHTEIPDYNVEIVNDEIFVSNVELYQPKASTASTEGFLVAYEWRVYRPLTVALYKANSIQKDKMDYIVLFIQPIDEENCIVHSFLCYLSDNTTKEEVRWYMQVIFMQDKPILENQIPKKLPLISRAETPIRSDKISIVYRRWLNEKLINYGAITNS
;
A
#
# COMPACT_ATOMS: atom_id res chain seq x y z
N MET A 1 -18.01 -11.59 16.84
CA MET A 1 -17.06 -10.71 17.57
C MET A 1 -15.87 -10.53 16.65
N ALA A 2 -15.34 -9.32 16.51
CA ALA A 2 -14.13 -9.11 15.72
C ALA A 2 -12.97 -9.87 16.38
N THR A 3 -12.21 -10.60 15.59
CA THR A 3 -11.04 -11.36 16.07
C THR A 3 -9.98 -10.36 16.52
N THR A 4 -9.42 -10.52 17.69
CA THR A 4 -8.34 -9.67 18.19
C THR A 4 -7.03 -10.12 17.53
N CYS A 5 -6.24 -9.19 16.98
CA CYS A 5 -4.91 -9.50 16.47
C CYS A 5 -3.97 -9.89 17.60
N GLU A 6 -3.25 -11.00 17.42
CA GLU A 6 -2.21 -11.49 18.34
C GLU A 6 -0.82 -11.47 17.71
N ASP A 7 -0.72 -11.12 16.44
CA ASP A 7 0.54 -11.08 15.69
C ASP A 7 1.44 -9.97 16.21
N ARG A 8 2.41 -10.32 17.02
CA ARG A 8 3.35 -9.34 17.62
C ARG A 8 4.10 -8.53 16.59
N PHE A 9 4.37 -9.11 15.42
CA PHE A 9 5.06 -8.41 14.34
C PHE A 9 4.20 -7.23 13.81
N LEU A 10 2.88 -7.44 13.65
CA LEU A 10 1.94 -6.40 13.24
C LEU A 10 1.67 -5.40 14.36
N LEU A 11 1.42 -5.90 15.59
CA LEU A 11 1.08 -5.03 16.73
C LEU A 11 2.22 -4.10 17.15
N ASN A 12 3.50 -4.52 16.95
CA ASN A 12 4.69 -3.74 17.28
C ASN A 12 5.24 -2.95 16.08
N ASP A 13 4.44 -2.75 15.04
CA ASP A 13 4.81 -1.90 13.92
C ASP A 13 4.02 -0.58 13.92
N TRP A 14 4.47 0.38 13.12
CA TRP A 14 3.81 1.65 12.93
C TRP A 14 2.79 1.56 11.80
N HIS A 15 1.57 2.03 12.06
CA HIS A 15 0.47 2.05 11.09
C HIS A 15 -0.06 3.47 10.93
N VAL A 16 -0.32 3.87 9.69
CA VAL A 16 -1.08 5.09 9.39
C VAL A 16 -2.52 4.87 9.81
N VAL A 17 -3.09 5.85 10.51
CA VAL A 17 -4.49 5.79 11.00
C VAL A 17 -5.33 7.00 10.60
N ALA A 18 -4.69 8.07 10.12
CA ALA A 18 -5.36 9.24 9.55
C ALA A 18 -4.34 10.13 8.82
N GLU A 19 -4.84 11.05 7.99
CA GLU A 19 -4.07 12.19 7.53
C GLU A 19 -4.14 13.33 8.56
N CYS A 20 -3.04 14.07 8.76
CA CYS A 20 -3.01 15.23 9.65
C CYS A 20 -4.05 16.29 9.24
N SER A 21 -4.31 16.46 7.94
CA SER A 21 -5.31 17.38 7.39
C SER A 21 -6.73 17.11 7.87
N GLN A 22 -7.05 15.86 8.20
CA GLN A 22 -8.39 15.49 8.69
C GLN A 22 -8.67 16.06 10.09
N LEU A 23 -7.66 16.22 10.95
CA LEU A 23 -7.81 16.84 12.26
C LEU A 23 -8.06 18.35 12.16
N ASN A 24 -7.54 19.01 11.12
CA ASN A 24 -7.82 20.43 10.89
C ASN A 24 -9.33 20.69 10.67
N MET A 25 -10.06 19.70 10.15
CA MET A 25 -11.50 19.78 9.93
C MET A 25 -12.33 19.20 11.08
N LYS A 26 -11.77 18.20 11.78
CA LYS A 26 -12.44 17.49 12.87
C LYS A 26 -11.44 17.32 14.01
N LYS A 27 -11.64 18.02 15.12
CA LYS A 27 -10.74 17.92 16.29
C LYS A 27 -10.60 16.50 16.87
N THR A 28 -11.47 15.59 16.47
CA THR A 28 -11.46 14.19 16.90
C THR A 28 -11.85 13.28 15.74
N ILE A 29 -11.09 12.20 15.56
CA ILE A 29 -11.34 11.15 14.56
C ILE A 29 -11.47 9.83 15.31
N ASN A 30 -12.55 9.10 15.05
CA ASN A 30 -12.73 7.72 15.52
C ASN A 30 -12.50 6.76 14.35
N THR A 31 -11.67 5.76 14.57
CA THR A 31 -11.38 4.71 13.59
C THR A 31 -11.07 3.38 14.30
N GLN A 32 -10.63 2.39 13.56
CA GLN A 32 -10.22 1.10 14.12
C GLN A 32 -8.84 0.71 13.61
N LEU A 33 -8.13 -0.06 14.41
CA LEU A 33 -6.89 -0.70 14.05
C LEU A 33 -6.87 -2.12 14.61
N PHE A 34 -6.79 -3.12 13.74
CA PHE A 34 -6.83 -4.55 14.12
C PHE A 34 -8.03 -4.93 15.00
N GLY A 35 -9.22 -4.45 14.64
CA GLY A 35 -10.46 -4.70 15.39
C GLY A 35 -10.63 -3.85 16.65
N LYS A 36 -9.62 -3.08 17.06
CA LYS A 36 -9.71 -2.20 18.23
C LYS A 36 -10.14 -0.80 17.85
N GLN A 37 -11.12 -0.26 18.53
CA GLN A 37 -11.50 1.15 18.43
C GLN A 37 -10.36 2.04 18.91
N ILE A 38 -10.02 3.04 18.12
CA ILE A 38 -9.06 4.08 18.48
C ILE A 38 -9.65 5.46 18.24
N THR A 39 -9.31 6.38 19.11
CA THR A 39 -9.66 7.79 19.00
C THR A 39 -8.39 8.60 18.83
N ILE A 40 -8.37 9.46 17.83
CA ILE A 40 -7.30 10.41 17.53
C ILE A 40 -7.85 11.79 17.88
N ALA A 41 -7.19 12.53 18.75
CA ALA A 41 -7.63 13.86 19.16
C ALA A 41 -6.48 14.85 19.14
N GLU A 42 -6.81 16.09 18.80
CA GLU A 42 -5.94 17.25 19.00
C GLU A 42 -6.25 17.84 20.38
N GLU A 43 -5.25 17.86 21.25
CA GLU A 43 -5.32 18.45 22.58
C GLU A 43 -5.27 20.00 22.51
N PRO A 44 -5.66 20.71 23.55
CA PRO A 44 -5.64 22.19 23.57
C PRO A 44 -4.27 22.82 23.31
N ASN A 45 -3.18 22.10 23.59
CA ASN A 45 -1.80 22.51 23.30
C ASN A 45 -1.31 22.16 21.90
N SER A 46 -2.21 21.73 21.00
CA SER A 46 -1.95 21.24 19.64
C SER A 46 -1.17 19.93 19.57
N ASP A 47 -1.00 19.20 20.68
CA ASP A 47 -0.46 17.84 20.67
C ASP A 47 -1.50 16.87 20.13
N ILE A 48 -1.08 15.94 19.29
CA ILE A 48 -1.95 14.87 18.81
C ILE A 48 -1.76 13.64 19.69
N LYS A 49 -2.87 13.12 20.20
CA LYS A 49 -2.91 11.86 20.95
C LYS A 49 -3.78 10.84 20.24
N VAL A 50 -3.36 9.58 20.35
CA VAL A 50 -4.15 8.42 19.94
C VAL A 50 -4.35 7.55 21.16
N TYR A 51 -5.56 7.06 21.37
CA TYR A 51 -5.88 6.23 22.52
C TYR A 51 -6.95 5.19 22.18
N THR A 52 -6.88 4.08 22.88
CA THR A 52 -7.97 3.11 23.01
C THR A 52 -8.77 3.44 24.26
N GLU A 53 -9.84 2.70 24.53
CA GLU A 53 -10.60 2.81 25.80
C GLU A 53 -9.67 2.69 27.02
N ASP A 54 -8.64 1.83 26.96
CA ASP A 54 -7.82 1.44 28.10
C ASP A 54 -6.49 2.20 28.24
N LYS A 55 -5.93 2.74 27.13
CA LYS A 55 -4.58 3.32 27.14
C LYS A 55 -4.31 4.35 26.06
N VAL A 56 -3.34 5.23 26.33
CA VAL A 56 -2.72 6.10 25.32
C VAL A 56 -1.72 5.28 24.50
N LEU A 57 -1.77 5.45 23.19
CA LEU A 57 -0.89 4.78 22.24
C LEU A 57 0.30 5.66 21.82
N PRO A 58 1.43 5.09 21.40
CA PRO A 58 2.53 5.86 20.83
C PRO A 58 2.08 6.56 19.54
N VAL A 59 2.52 7.80 19.34
CA VAL A 59 2.16 8.62 18.17
C VAL A 59 3.41 9.18 17.52
N LYS A 60 3.43 9.20 16.20
CA LYS A 60 4.37 9.95 15.37
C LYS A 60 3.64 10.66 14.24
N LEU A 61 4.15 11.83 13.85
CA LEU A 61 3.73 12.56 12.67
C LEU A 61 4.84 12.49 11.64
N LYS A 62 4.57 11.88 10.49
CA LYS A 62 5.56 11.77 9.40
C LYS A 62 4.81 11.72 8.06
N TYR A 63 5.33 12.41 7.06
CA TYR A 63 4.77 12.45 5.70
C TYR A 63 3.33 12.97 5.59
N GLY A 64 2.88 13.80 6.55
CA GLY A 64 1.51 14.30 6.60
C GLY A 64 0.50 13.32 7.19
N PHE A 65 0.94 12.18 7.72
CA PHE A 65 0.10 11.16 8.35
C PHE A 65 0.34 11.07 9.86
N ILE A 66 -0.70 10.60 10.54
CA ILE A 66 -0.68 10.22 11.95
C ILE A 66 -0.42 8.73 12.01
N TRP A 67 0.65 8.35 12.68
CA TRP A 67 1.08 6.97 12.87
C TRP A 67 0.92 6.57 14.32
N THR A 68 0.45 5.34 14.52
CA THR A 68 0.35 4.73 15.86
C THR A 68 0.71 3.26 15.82
N SER A 69 0.80 2.66 16.99
CA SER A 69 1.02 1.22 17.19
C SER A 69 0.18 0.73 18.36
N LEU A 70 -0.37 -0.45 18.28
CA LEU A 70 -1.07 -1.08 19.41
C LEU A 70 -0.12 -1.72 20.42
N GLY A 71 1.14 -1.94 20.03
CA GLY A 71 2.19 -2.52 20.83
C GLY A 71 3.33 -1.53 21.15
N SER A 72 4.56 -2.05 21.16
CA SER A 72 5.78 -1.30 21.45
C SER A 72 6.73 -1.37 20.25
N PRO A 73 6.64 -0.43 19.30
CA PRO A 73 7.40 -0.50 18.06
C PRO A 73 8.89 -0.29 18.32
N THR A 74 9.70 -1.25 17.90
CA THR A 74 11.16 -1.19 17.98
C THR A 74 11.81 -0.64 16.71
N ARG A 75 11.09 -0.70 15.58
CA ARG A 75 11.53 -0.15 14.30
C ARG A 75 11.03 1.29 14.14
N GLN A 76 11.76 2.08 13.35
CA GLN A 76 11.30 3.42 12.96
C GLN A 76 10.27 3.30 11.82
N ILE A 77 9.47 4.36 11.62
CA ILE A 77 8.71 4.54 10.38
C ILE A 77 9.70 4.54 9.21
N ILE A 78 9.33 3.89 8.11
CA ILE A 78 10.18 3.80 6.92
C ILE A 78 10.69 5.19 6.49
N ASP A 79 11.89 5.21 5.94
CA ASP A 79 12.43 6.40 5.32
C ASP A 79 12.07 6.44 3.84
N ILE A 80 11.59 7.60 3.39
CA ILE A 80 11.22 7.90 2.00
C ILE A 80 12.07 9.09 1.56
N PRO A 81 13.29 8.85 1.04
CA PRO A 81 14.17 9.92 0.57
C PRO A 81 13.51 10.79 -0.51
N GLU A 82 12.67 10.19 -1.34
CA GLU A 82 11.92 10.87 -2.41
C GLU A 82 11.02 11.99 -1.87
N ALA A 83 10.53 11.86 -0.63
CA ALA A 83 9.72 12.90 0.01
C ALA A 83 10.52 14.14 0.43
N LEU A 84 11.84 14.04 0.47
CA LEU A 84 12.77 15.14 0.79
C LEU A 84 13.38 15.78 -0.46
N ASP A 85 13.21 15.16 -1.63
CA ASP A 85 13.70 15.67 -2.90
C ASP A 85 12.84 16.87 -3.34
N LYS A 86 13.48 18.04 -3.46
CA LYS A 86 12.82 19.31 -3.79
C LYS A 86 12.26 19.36 -5.22
N ASP A 87 12.76 18.50 -6.09
CA ASP A 87 12.31 18.42 -7.48
C ASP A 87 10.98 17.62 -7.59
N ARG A 88 10.52 17.02 -6.49
CA ARG A 88 9.33 16.18 -6.48
C ARG A 88 8.12 16.88 -5.87
N HIS A 89 6.98 16.62 -6.46
CA HIS A 89 5.71 16.89 -5.84
C HIS A 89 5.37 15.75 -4.88
N VAL A 90 5.07 16.11 -3.64
CA VAL A 90 4.68 15.17 -2.59
C VAL A 90 3.21 15.38 -2.26
N ILE A 91 2.41 14.32 -2.38
CA ILE A 91 0.96 14.38 -2.13
C ILE A 91 0.45 13.11 -1.44
N SER A 92 -0.65 13.26 -0.70
CA SER A 92 -1.52 12.15 -0.37
C SER A 92 -2.45 11.88 -1.56
N GLY A 93 -2.56 10.63 -1.99
CA GLY A 93 -3.56 10.18 -2.98
C GLY A 93 -4.95 9.99 -2.37
N GLY A 94 -5.06 10.15 -1.04
CA GLY A 94 -6.28 9.96 -0.28
C GLY A 94 -6.34 8.61 0.44
N ALA A 95 -7.44 8.41 1.15
CA ALA A 95 -7.73 7.20 1.90
C ALA A 95 -8.98 6.52 1.33
N THR A 96 -8.88 5.23 1.03
CA THR A 96 -9.98 4.43 0.45
C THR A 96 -10.24 3.19 1.30
N GLN A 97 -11.48 3.02 1.75
CA GLN A 97 -11.90 1.80 2.43
C GLN A 97 -12.11 0.68 1.41
N VAL A 98 -11.65 -0.53 1.75
CA VAL A 98 -11.78 -1.75 0.93
C VAL A 98 -12.25 -2.91 1.81
N ASN A 99 -13.27 -3.64 1.36
CA ASN A 99 -13.85 -4.76 2.08
C ASN A 99 -13.12 -6.08 1.74
N THR A 100 -11.84 -6.11 2.05
CA THR A 100 -10.96 -7.28 1.95
C THR A 100 -9.82 -7.17 2.96
N SER A 101 -9.08 -8.25 3.18
CA SER A 101 -7.88 -8.22 4.01
C SER A 101 -6.84 -7.24 3.47
N GLY A 102 -6.18 -6.50 4.35
CA GLY A 102 -5.08 -5.61 3.96
C GLY A 102 -3.95 -6.35 3.26
N LEU A 103 -3.73 -7.64 3.55
CA LEU A 103 -2.73 -8.48 2.89
C LEU A 103 -3.10 -8.77 1.43
N ARG A 104 -4.40 -8.89 1.11
CA ARG A 104 -4.89 -9.00 -0.28
C ARG A 104 -4.63 -7.72 -1.07
N VAL A 105 -4.79 -6.56 -0.45
CA VAL A 105 -4.47 -5.28 -1.10
C VAL A 105 -2.99 -5.18 -1.44
N VAL A 106 -2.11 -5.60 -0.53
CA VAL A 106 -0.67 -5.65 -0.81
C VAL A 106 -0.37 -6.60 -1.97
N GLU A 107 -0.98 -7.81 -1.96
CA GLU A 107 -0.79 -8.78 -3.04
C GLU A 107 -1.29 -8.26 -4.39
N ASN A 108 -2.44 -7.60 -4.45
CA ASN A 108 -2.94 -6.97 -5.68
C ASN A 108 -1.98 -5.88 -6.19
N PHE A 109 -1.45 -5.06 -5.30
CA PHE A 109 -0.48 -4.03 -5.68
C PHE A 109 0.85 -4.61 -6.21
N LEU A 110 1.18 -5.84 -5.85
CA LEU A 110 2.34 -6.58 -6.33
C LEU A 110 2.05 -7.33 -7.65
N ASP A 111 0.80 -7.64 -7.94
CA ASP A 111 0.42 -8.39 -9.13
C ASP A 111 0.59 -7.53 -10.40
N GLN A 112 1.28 -8.07 -11.38
CA GLN A 112 1.53 -7.43 -12.67
C GLN A 112 0.55 -7.93 -13.74
N GLY A 113 0.02 -9.14 -13.55
CA GLY A 113 -0.82 -9.83 -14.53
C GLY A 113 -2.17 -9.15 -14.75
N HIS A 114 -2.73 -8.50 -13.74
CA HIS A 114 -4.03 -7.85 -13.85
C HIS A 114 -4.01 -6.52 -14.64
N LEU A 115 -2.84 -5.89 -14.81
CA LEU A 115 -2.75 -4.52 -15.36
C LEU A 115 -3.43 -4.36 -16.71
N SER A 116 -3.23 -5.31 -17.63
CA SER A 116 -3.82 -5.26 -18.97
C SER A 116 -5.32 -5.58 -19.00
N TRP A 117 -5.86 -6.15 -17.92
CA TRP A 117 -7.24 -6.58 -17.83
C TRP A 117 -8.11 -5.66 -16.99
N VAL A 118 -7.56 -5.16 -15.89
CA VAL A 118 -8.27 -4.32 -14.93
C VAL A 118 -8.11 -2.84 -15.26
N HIS A 119 -6.95 -2.45 -15.82
CA HIS A 119 -6.62 -1.06 -16.18
C HIS A 119 -6.43 -0.83 -17.66
N PRO A 120 -7.34 -1.32 -18.54
CA PRO A 120 -7.17 -1.15 -19.98
C PRO A 120 -7.16 0.33 -20.37
N GLY A 121 -6.23 0.70 -21.25
CA GLY A 121 -6.06 2.09 -21.68
C GLY A 121 -5.32 2.99 -20.67
N PHE A 122 -4.93 2.46 -19.49
CA PHE A 122 -4.13 3.16 -18.49
C PHE A 122 -2.80 2.44 -18.25
N LEU A 123 -2.83 1.34 -17.50
CA LEU A 123 -1.64 0.61 -17.08
C LEU A 123 -1.32 -0.61 -17.94
N GLY A 124 -2.16 -0.91 -18.90
CA GLY A 124 -1.96 -1.99 -19.86
C GLY A 124 -3.08 -2.04 -20.89
N GLU A 125 -2.92 -2.86 -21.89
CA GLU A 125 -3.93 -3.18 -22.90
C GLU A 125 -3.58 -4.44 -23.70
N GLN A 126 -4.59 -5.05 -24.31
CA GLN A 126 -4.38 -6.14 -25.25
C GLN A 126 -3.79 -5.62 -26.57
N PRO A 127 -2.89 -6.38 -27.25
CA PRO A 127 -2.46 -7.74 -26.91
C PRO A 127 -1.26 -7.82 -25.93
N HIS A 128 -0.82 -6.74 -25.33
CA HIS A 128 0.36 -6.65 -24.47
C HIS A 128 0.06 -7.20 -23.07
N THR A 129 -0.17 -8.50 -22.95
CA THR A 129 -0.56 -9.17 -21.70
C THR A 129 0.53 -10.08 -21.12
N GLU A 130 1.64 -10.25 -21.84
CA GLU A 130 2.74 -11.09 -21.40
C GLU A 130 3.56 -10.37 -20.32
N ILE A 131 3.84 -11.08 -19.23
CA ILE A 131 4.70 -10.61 -18.16
C ILE A 131 6.08 -11.25 -18.34
N PRO A 132 7.13 -10.46 -18.63
CA PRO A 132 8.51 -10.95 -18.77
C PRO A 132 9.02 -11.55 -17.45
N ASP A 133 10.14 -12.26 -17.51
CA ASP A 133 10.83 -12.71 -16.29
C ASP A 133 11.41 -11.50 -15.53
N TYR A 134 11.29 -11.52 -14.22
CA TYR A 134 11.74 -10.47 -13.34
C TYR A 134 12.45 -11.03 -12.09
N ASN A 135 13.17 -10.18 -11.38
CA ASN A 135 13.92 -10.56 -10.20
C ASN A 135 13.12 -10.28 -8.93
N VAL A 136 13.20 -11.21 -7.96
CA VAL A 136 12.64 -11.02 -6.61
C VAL A 136 13.69 -11.46 -5.60
N GLU A 137 14.05 -10.57 -4.69
CA GLU A 137 15.06 -10.81 -3.66
C GLU A 137 14.53 -10.37 -2.28
N ILE A 138 15.00 -11.03 -1.22
CA ILE A 138 14.76 -10.59 0.16
C ILE A 138 16.08 -10.12 0.73
N VAL A 139 16.15 -8.83 1.05
CA VAL A 139 17.35 -8.18 1.60
C VAL A 139 16.95 -7.41 2.85
N ASN A 140 17.67 -7.63 3.96
CA ASN A 140 17.39 -6.97 5.25
C ASN A 140 15.93 -7.05 5.68
N ASP A 141 15.31 -8.21 5.47
CA ASP A 141 13.91 -8.46 5.84
C ASP A 141 12.86 -7.65 5.03
N GLU A 142 13.22 -7.20 3.84
CA GLU A 142 12.35 -6.53 2.89
C GLU A 142 12.39 -7.25 1.52
N ILE A 143 11.27 -7.23 0.80
CA ILE A 143 11.19 -7.83 -0.55
C ILE A 143 11.48 -6.74 -1.58
N PHE A 144 12.39 -7.02 -2.50
CA PHE A 144 12.73 -6.18 -3.64
C PHE A 144 12.38 -6.89 -4.94
N VAL A 145 11.75 -6.16 -5.85
CA VAL A 145 11.45 -6.62 -7.21
C VAL A 145 12.06 -5.65 -8.18
N SER A 146 12.77 -6.19 -9.14
CA SER A 146 13.48 -5.40 -10.16
C SER A 146 13.45 -6.09 -11.53
N ASN A 147 13.92 -5.37 -12.54
CA ASN A 147 13.95 -5.83 -13.91
C ASN A 147 12.55 -6.15 -14.47
N VAL A 148 11.59 -5.28 -14.18
CA VAL A 148 10.22 -5.36 -14.70
C VAL A 148 10.03 -4.28 -15.75
N GLU A 149 9.61 -4.65 -16.94
CA GLU A 149 9.21 -3.73 -18.00
C GLU A 149 7.85 -4.14 -18.54
N LEU A 150 6.88 -3.22 -18.47
CA LEU A 150 5.51 -3.47 -18.90
C LEU A 150 5.06 -2.40 -19.88
N TYR A 151 4.33 -2.82 -20.92
CA TYR A 151 3.73 -1.86 -21.85
C TYR A 151 2.57 -1.12 -21.17
N GLN A 152 2.60 0.20 -21.30
CA GLN A 152 1.53 1.07 -20.84
C GLN A 152 1.05 1.99 -21.95
N PRO A 153 -0.24 1.97 -22.30
CA PRO A 153 -0.81 2.87 -23.30
C PRO A 153 -0.82 4.33 -22.82
N LYS A 154 -0.89 4.53 -21.49
CA LYS A 154 -0.86 5.85 -20.85
C LYS A 154 0.01 5.84 -19.60
N ALA A 155 1.30 5.97 -19.79
CA ALA A 155 2.27 5.88 -18.69
C ALA A 155 2.17 7.00 -17.63
N SER A 156 1.59 8.16 -18.01
CA SER A 156 1.31 9.29 -17.12
C SER A 156 0.10 10.07 -17.60
N THR A 157 -0.36 11.04 -16.82
CA THR A 157 -1.43 11.98 -17.23
C THR A 157 -1.08 12.76 -18.51
N ALA A 158 0.21 12.99 -18.76
CA ALA A 158 0.74 13.74 -19.91
C ALA A 158 1.08 12.86 -21.13
N SER A 159 1.06 11.52 -21.00
CA SER A 159 1.43 10.62 -22.10
C SER A 159 0.37 10.59 -23.20
N THR A 160 0.83 10.70 -24.47
CA THR A 160 -0.01 10.59 -25.68
C THR A 160 0.20 9.29 -26.43
N GLU A 161 1.29 8.57 -26.16
CA GLU A 161 1.65 7.30 -26.80
C GLU A 161 2.03 6.27 -25.74
N GLY A 162 1.80 4.99 -26.05
CA GLY A 162 2.20 3.87 -25.19
C GLY A 162 3.67 3.50 -25.38
N PHE A 163 4.31 3.06 -24.32
CA PHE A 163 5.70 2.56 -24.34
C PHE A 163 5.98 1.59 -23.18
N LEU A 164 7.13 0.95 -23.22
CA LEU A 164 7.60 0.11 -22.13
C LEU A 164 8.03 0.98 -20.96
N VAL A 165 7.49 0.68 -19.79
CA VAL A 165 7.77 1.38 -18.53
C VAL A 165 8.46 0.43 -17.59
N ALA A 166 9.60 0.85 -17.05
CA ALA A 166 10.32 0.10 -16.03
C ALA A 166 9.68 0.31 -14.65
N TYR A 167 9.63 -0.78 -13.90
CA TYR A 167 9.06 -0.84 -12.57
C TYR A 167 9.98 -1.57 -11.59
N GLU A 168 9.93 -1.13 -10.33
CA GLU A 168 10.48 -1.82 -9.18
C GLU A 168 9.47 -1.79 -8.05
N TRP A 169 9.40 -2.86 -7.23
CA TRP A 169 8.57 -2.88 -6.02
C TRP A 169 9.44 -3.11 -4.80
N ARG A 170 8.96 -2.59 -3.69
CA ARG A 170 9.56 -2.85 -2.39
C ARG A 170 8.49 -3.09 -1.34
N VAL A 171 8.50 -4.26 -0.69
CA VAL A 171 7.67 -4.52 0.48
C VAL A 171 8.51 -4.25 1.72
N TYR A 172 8.24 -3.16 2.39
CA TYR A 172 8.96 -2.76 3.61
C TYR A 172 8.46 -3.51 4.83
N ARG A 173 7.14 -3.72 4.90
CA ARG A 173 6.42 -4.33 6.02
C ARG A 173 5.22 -5.11 5.45
N PRO A 174 4.63 -6.03 6.19
CA PRO A 174 3.46 -6.78 5.73
C PRO A 174 2.34 -5.92 5.15
N LEU A 175 2.18 -4.70 5.68
CA LEU A 175 1.10 -3.78 5.32
C LEU A 175 1.65 -2.45 4.74
N THR A 176 2.89 -2.44 4.26
CA THR A 176 3.52 -1.28 3.64
C THR A 176 4.29 -1.70 2.40
N VAL A 177 3.82 -1.30 1.25
CA VAL A 177 4.36 -1.66 -0.05
C VAL A 177 4.52 -0.43 -0.94
N ALA A 178 5.64 -0.34 -1.65
CA ALA A 178 5.92 0.73 -2.59
C ALA A 178 6.18 0.21 -3.99
N LEU A 179 5.93 1.10 -4.93
CA LEU A 179 6.19 0.97 -6.36
C LEU A 179 7.06 2.14 -6.81
N TYR A 180 8.12 1.83 -7.50
CA TYR A 180 8.91 2.77 -8.28
C TYR A 180 8.54 2.58 -9.76
N LYS A 181 8.25 3.67 -10.43
CA LYS A 181 7.84 3.69 -11.83
C LYS A 181 8.70 4.67 -12.59
N ALA A 182 9.31 4.24 -13.69
CA ALA A 182 10.10 5.11 -14.54
C ALA A 182 9.29 6.34 -14.97
N ASN A 183 9.88 7.52 -14.77
CA ASN A 183 9.24 8.78 -15.13
C ASN A 183 9.32 9.01 -16.65
N SER A 184 8.24 9.46 -17.25
CA SER A 184 8.16 9.67 -18.71
C SER A 184 8.94 10.90 -19.18
N ILE A 185 9.23 11.85 -18.29
CA ILE A 185 9.90 13.12 -18.59
C ILE A 185 11.39 13.02 -18.25
N GLN A 186 11.73 12.51 -17.05
CA GLN A 186 13.10 12.35 -16.56
C GLN A 186 13.42 10.84 -16.50
N LYS A 187 13.89 10.29 -17.62
CA LYS A 187 14.08 8.84 -17.81
C LYS A 187 15.10 8.18 -16.86
N ASP A 188 15.94 8.96 -16.20
CA ASP A 188 16.92 8.53 -15.19
C ASP A 188 16.36 8.54 -13.76
N LYS A 189 15.12 8.96 -13.59
CA LYS A 189 14.44 9.02 -12.30
C LYS A 189 13.14 8.19 -12.32
N MET A 190 12.73 7.76 -11.15
CA MET A 190 11.47 7.03 -10.96
C MET A 190 10.51 7.83 -10.07
N ASP A 191 9.24 7.80 -10.39
CA ASP A 191 8.18 8.21 -9.48
C ASP A 191 8.01 7.16 -8.38
N TYR A 192 7.66 7.60 -7.19
CA TYR A 192 7.47 6.75 -6.02
C TYR A 192 6.03 6.79 -5.55
N ILE A 193 5.44 5.62 -5.39
CA ILE A 193 4.07 5.43 -4.91
C ILE A 193 4.13 4.42 -3.77
N VAL A 194 3.57 4.74 -2.62
CA VAL A 194 3.50 3.81 -1.49
C VAL A 194 2.09 3.71 -0.96
N LEU A 195 1.70 2.52 -0.59
CA LEU A 195 0.45 2.21 0.12
C LEU A 195 0.78 1.87 1.56
N PHE A 196 0.12 2.57 2.48
CA PHE A 196 0.07 2.27 3.90
C PHE A 196 -1.30 1.68 4.19
N ILE A 197 -1.34 0.41 4.57
CA ILE A 197 -2.60 -0.29 4.80
C ILE A 197 -2.92 -0.28 6.29
N GLN A 198 -4.09 0.27 6.62
CA GLN A 198 -4.67 0.26 7.96
C GLN A 198 -5.70 -0.86 8.06
N PRO A 199 -5.43 -2.00 8.70
CA PRO A 199 -6.43 -3.03 8.94
C PRO A 199 -7.49 -2.53 9.93
N ILE A 200 -8.72 -2.47 9.49
CA ILE A 200 -9.87 -2.22 10.37
C ILE A 200 -10.18 -3.49 11.15
N ASP A 201 -10.32 -4.58 10.41
CA ASP A 201 -10.41 -5.94 10.92
C ASP A 201 -9.71 -6.92 9.95
N GLU A 202 -9.96 -8.23 10.06
CA GLU A 202 -9.31 -9.23 9.21
C GLU A 202 -9.74 -9.18 7.74
N GLU A 203 -10.90 -8.60 7.43
CA GLU A 203 -11.50 -8.59 6.09
C GLU A 203 -11.87 -7.17 5.61
N ASN A 204 -11.46 -6.14 6.35
CA ASN A 204 -11.69 -4.74 6.02
C ASN A 204 -10.45 -3.92 6.30
N CYS A 205 -10.10 -3.02 5.41
CA CYS A 205 -8.96 -2.12 5.59
C CYS A 205 -9.22 -0.73 4.99
N ILE A 206 -8.38 0.23 5.37
CA ILE A 206 -8.26 1.53 4.72
C ILE A 206 -6.88 1.59 4.06
N VAL A 207 -6.84 1.96 2.79
CA VAL A 207 -5.62 2.16 2.02
C VAL A 207 -5.32 3.65 1.98
N HIS A 208 -4.20 4.04 2.55
CA HIS A 208 -3.67 5.39 2.48
C HIS A 208 -2.56 5.41 1.43
N SER A 209 -2.75 6.14 0.35
CA SER A 209 -1.74 6.27 -0.71
C SER A 209 -0.93 7.55 -0.56
N PHE A 210 0.37 7.45 -0.84
CA PHE A 210 1.30 8.57 -0.79
C PHE A 210 2.23 8.53 -1.99
N LEU A 211 2.44 9.67 -2.62
CA LEU A 211 3.16 9.80 -3.88
C LEU A 211 4.24 10.86 -3.80
N CYS A 212 5.40 10.55 -4.40
CA CYS A 212 6.49 11.48 -4.70
C CYS A 212 6.79 11.38 -6.19
N TYR A 213 6.31 12.33 -6.98
CA TYR A 213 6.39 12.25 -8.43
C TYR A 213 7.03 13.51 -9.05
N LEU A 214 7.53 13.33 -10.25
CA LEU A 214 8.13 14.39 -11.07
C LEU A 214 7.13 14.79 -12.14
N SER A 215 6.81 16.08 -12.22
CA SER A 215 5.93 16.60 -13.26
C SER A 215 6.21 18.06 -13.50
N ASP A 216 6.23 18.46 -14.78
CA ASP A 216 6.44 19.83 -15.17
C ASP A 216 5.13 20.63 -15.29
N ASN A 217 4.01 19.95 -15.62
CA ASN A 217 2.76 20.62 -15.97
C ASN A 217 1.48 19.95 -15.41
N THR A 218 1.61 18.88 -14.63
CA THR A 218 0.43 18.20 -14.07
C THR A 218 0.15 18.71 -12.67
N THR A 219 -1.07 19.13 -12.40
CA THR A 219 -1.49 19.59 -11.09
C THR A 219 -1.58 18.43 -10.08
N LYS A 220 -1.49 18.75 -8.79
CA LYS A 220 -1.65 17.76 -7.72
C LYS A 220 -3.04 17.10 -7.74
N GLU A 221 -4.04 17.86 -8.12
CA GLU A 221 -5.43 17.42 -8.25
C GLU A 221 -5.59 16.38 -9.38
N GLU A 222 -4.97 16.62 -10.54
CA GLU A 222 -4.98 15.69 -11.67
C GLU A 222 -4.28 14.38 -11.33
N VAL A 223 -3.12 14.43 -10.66
CA VAL A 223 -2.42 13.22 -10.22
C VAL A 223 -3.23 12.45 -9.18
N ARG A 224 -3.82 13.14 -8.20
CA ARG A 224 -4.70 12.51 -7.21
C ARG A 224 -5.89 11.85 -7.87
N TRP A 225 -6.54 12.54 -8.80
CA TRP A 225 -7.65 11.98 -9.56
C TRP A 225 -7.24 10.72 -10.34
N TYR A 226 -6.11 10.78 -11.05
CA TYR A 226 -5.58 9.64 -11.80
C TYR A 226 -5.34 8.42 -10.89
N MET A 227 -4.71 8.62 -9.74
CA MET A 227 -4.48 7.56 -8.77
C MET A 227 -5.78 6.97 -8.22
N GLN A 228 -6.76 7.82 -7.95
CA GLN A 228 -8.07 7.36 -7.49
C GLN A 228 -8.81 6.57 -8.58
N VAL A 229 -8.75 6.99 -9.84
CA VAL A 229 -9.33 6.23 -10.95
C VAL A 229 -8.73 4.83 -11.04
N ILE A 230 -7.39 4.72 -11.01
CA ILE A 230 -6.70 3.42 -11.03
C ILE A 230 -7.15 2.55 -9.84
N PHE A 231 -7.07 3.08 -8.62
CA PHE A 231 -7.44 2.30 -7.43
C PHE A 231 -8.92 1.90 -7.39
N MET A 232 -9.81 2.74 -7.94
CA MET A 232 -11.24 2.41 -8.04
C MET A 232 -11.56 1.35 -9.09
N GLN A 233 -10.63 1.04 -10.03
CA GLN A 233 -10.72 -0.12 -10.91
C GLN A 233 -10.33 -1.41 -10.16
N ASP A 234 -9.35 -1.35 -9.27
CA ASP A 234 -8.94 -2.49 -8.42
C ASP A 234 -9.98 -2.85 -7.36
N LYS A 235 -10.60 -1.84 -6.76
CA LYS A 235 -11.49 -2.02 -5.61
C LYS A 235 -12.58 -3.08 -5.82
N PRO A 236 -13.38 -3.10 -6.92
CA PRO A 236 -14.38 -4.14 -7.13
C PRO A 236 -13.77 -5.54 -7.31
N ILE A 237 -12.57 -5.66 -7.87
CA ILE A 237 -11.87 -6.95 -7.98
C ILE A 237 -11.49 -7.46 -6.59
N LEU A 238 -10.85 -6.60 -5.79
CA LEU A 238 -10.45 -6.90 -4.42
C LEU A 238 -11.64 -7.31 -3.53
N GLU A 239 -12.75 -6.59 -3.60
CA GLU A 239 -13.93 -6.83 -2.76
C GLU A 239 -14.74 -8.07 -3.17
N ASN A 240 -14.60 -8.54 -4.42
CA ASN A 240 -15.24 -9.76 -4.90
C ASN A 240 -14.33 -11.00 -4.81
N GLN A 241 -13.09 -10.86 -4.36
CA GLN A 241 -12.18 -11.98 -4.19
C GLN A 241 -12.60 -12.87 -3.01
N ILE A 242 -12.65 -14.18 -3.23
CA ILE A 242 -13.03 -15.18 -2.22
C ILE A 242 -11.93 -16.22 -2.12
N PRO A 243 -11.42 -16.49 -0.91
CA PRO A 243 -11.72 -15.84 0.37
C PRO A 243 -11.15 -14.41 0.45
N LYS A 244 -11.76 -13.57 1.29
CA LYS A 244 -11.28 -12.19 1.54
C LYS A 244 -9.95 -12.15 2.28
N LYS A 245 -9.70 -13.09 3.17
CA LYS A 245 -8.41 -13.29 3.82
C LYS A 245 -7.40 -13.87 2.83
N LEU A 246 -6.13 -13.50 2.96
CA LEU A 246 -5.06 -14.01 2.10
C LEU A 246 -4.71 -15.46 2.48
N PRO A 247 -4.87 -16.46 1.60
CA PRO A 247 -4.44 -17.81 1.88
C PRO A 247 -2.90 -17.91 1.87
N LEU A 248 -2.34 -18.30 3.01
CA LEU A 248 -0.91 -18.63 3.12
C LEU A 248 -0.67 -20.15 3.04
N ILE A 249 -1.74 -20.92 2.89
CA ILE A 249 -1.70 -22.37 2.75
C ILE A 249 -1.21 -22.71 1.35
N SER A 250 -0.20 -23.58 1.27
CA SER A 250 0.29 -24.09 -0.01
C SER A 250 -0.84 -24.75 -0.81
N ARG A 251 -0.97 -24.38 -2.09
CA ARG A 251 -1.97 -24.90 -3.02
C ARG A 251 -3.44 -24.50 -2.74
N ALA A 252 -3.68 -23.53 -1.87
CA ALA A 252 -5.04 -22.98 -1.72
C ALA A 252 -5.51 -22.27 -3.00
N GLU A 253 -4.58 -21.70 -3.74
CA GLU A 253 -4.76 -21.09 -5.06
C GLU A 253 -3.68 -21.63 -6.01
N THR A 254 -3.95 -21.60 -7.33
CA THR A 254 -3.02 -22.10 -8.34
C THR A 254 -2.21 -20.95 -8.94
N PRO A 255 -0.97 -20.73 -8.50
CA PRO A 255 -0.15 -19.67 -9.05
C PRO A 255 0.35 -19.99 -10.47
N ILE A 256 0.54 -18.96 -11.26
CA ILE A 256 1.19 -19.00 -12.55
C ILE A 256 2.59 -18.34 -12.49
N ARG A 257 3.33 -18.36 -13.60
CA ARG A 257 4.72 -17.84 -13.64
C ARG A 257 4.81 -16.35 -13.22
N SER A 258 3.85 -15.55 -13.62
CA SER A 258 3.80 -14.12 -13.27
C SER A 258 3.59 -13.86 -11.78
N ASP A 259 3.08 -14.83 -10.99
CA ASP A 259 2.79 -14.68 -9.57
C ASP A 259 4.03 -14.91 -8.66
N LYS A 260 5.23 -14.90 -9.23
CA LYS A 260 6.48 -15.15 -8.49
C LYS A 260 6.59 -14.27 -7.23
N ILE A 261 6.25 -12.98 -7.33
CA ILE A 261 6.31 -12.08 -6.19
C ILE A 261 5.24 -12.40 -5.14
N SER A 262 4.01 -12.73 -5.54
CA SER A 262 2.94 -13.12 -4.63
C SER A 262 3.31 -14.36 -3.83
N ILE A 263 3.96 -15.35 -4.48
CA ILE A 263 4.48 -16.54 -3.82
C ILE A 263 5.55 -16.18 -2.78
N VAL A 264 6.49 -15.30 -3.14
CA VAL A 264 7.54 -14.84 -2.21
C VAL A 264 6.93 -14.08 -1.05
N TYR A 265 5.98 -13.18 -1.31
CA TYR A 265 5.29 -12.42 -0.27
C TYR A 265 4.54 -13.32 0.72
N ARG A 266 3.75 -14.30 0.22
CA ARG A 266 3.04 -15.27 1.08
C ARG A 266 3.99 -16.12 1.92
N ARG A 267 5.13 -16.57 1.35
CA ARG A 267 6.17 -17.29 2.10
C ARG A 267 6.78 -16.42 3.18
N TRP A 268 7.13 -15.18 2.86
CA TRP A 268 7.70 -14.21 3.78
C TRP A 268 6.73 -13.87 4.94
N LEU A 269 5.42 -13.79 4.69
CA LEU A 269 4.40 -13.65 5.73
C LEU A 269 4.33 -14.87 6.65
N ASN A 270 4.39 -16.09 6.08
CA ASN A 270 4.45 -17.33 6.86
C ASN A 270 5.68 -17.40 7.78
N GLU A 271 6.85 -17.01 7.29
CA GLU A 271 8.09 -16.96 8.08
C GLU A 271 7.98 -15.98 9.25
N LYS A 272 7.15 -14.95 9.14
CA LYS A 272 6.85 -13.98 10.19
C LYS A 272 5.69 -14.39 11.09
N LEU A 273 5.12 -15.56 10.88
CA LEU A 273 3.97 -16.08 11.62
C LEU A 273 2.77 -15.12 11.61
N ILE A 274 2.53 -14.50 10.46
CA ILE A 274 1.36 -13.62 10.27
C ILE A 274 0.11 -14.48 10.10
N ASN A 275 -0.87 -14.23 10.95
CA ASN A 275 -2.17 -14.93 10.94
C ASN A 275 -3.34 -13.98 10.74
N TYR A 276 -3.24 -12.74 11.21
CA TYR A 276 -4.32 -11.77 11.11
C TYR A 276 -4.55 -11.35 9.66
N GLY A 277 -5.77 -11.51 9.17
CA GLY A 277 -6.12 -11.25 7.78
C GLY A 277 -5.61 -12.31 6.79
N ALA A 278 -5.11 -13.45 7.31
CA ALA A 278 -4.64 -14.58 6.53
C ALA A 278 -5.41 -15.87 6.84
N ILE A 279 -5.27 -16.87 5.97
CA ILE A 279 -5.68 -18.26 6.20
C ILE A 279 -4.40 -19.09 6.27
N THR A 280 -4.12 -19.62 7.45
CA THR A 280 -2.92 -20.43 7.74
C THR A 280 -3.29 -21.88 8.01
N ASN A 281 -2.31 -22.78 7.94
CA ASN A 281 -2.48 -24.14 8.49
C ASN A 281 -2.55 -24.00 10.02
N SER A 282 -3.71 -24.21 10.59
CA SER A 282 -3.92 -24.31 12.04
C SER A 282 -3.30 -25.59 12.60
#